data_770eddd24e53dc31a553ea2fb8ff1afe
#
_entry.id   770eddd24e53dc31a553ea2fb8ff1afe
#
_cell.length_a   1.000
_cell.length_b   1.000
_cell.length_c   1.000
_cell.angle_alpha   90.00
_cell.angle_beta   90.00
_cell.angle_gamma   90.00
#
_symmetry.space_group_name_H-M   'P 1'
#
loop_
_entity.id
_entity.type
_entity.pdbx_description
1 polymer ?
#
loop_
_entity_poly.entity_id
_entity_poly.type
_entity_poly.pdbx_seq_one_letter_code
_entity_poly.pdbx_strand_id
1 'polypeptide(L)'
;MAARFPTNHSQLAQAHSTAPDPEISEASSDKHSPAPINEKNNVIPGEKEELTEADCYDELGYSFPVWKKWTILTIIFIVQTSMNFNTSLYSNATMGISEAYGVSEQAARAGAAVFLILYAFGCELWAPWSEEFGRWPILQLSLGLVNIWQIPVALAPNFGTIIAFRALGGLSSAGGSVTLGMIADIFESDQQQYAVAYIVFSSVGGSILGPVIGGFVEANLKWQWCIWIQLIFGVATQALHAVFVPETRTTVMLNNIAKKRRKSGQNPNIYGPDEITPFRERFSIKEVFITWMRPFKMFLTEPIVLTLSLLSGFSDALIFMFIQSFMLVYKQWDFGTVEIGLSFLPILVGYFIAWFAFIPAIRRNIAERKAKPEDEHAQYESRLWLLLFTAPCLPIGLMGFAWTCGGPPIHWIGSSIFAAIVGIANYSIYMATIDYMICAYGPYSASATGGNGWSRDFLAGVLTVPATPYFTNIGGQKHLQDASTILACISFVLVIAVYVIYWKGPVLRKRSPFAQHLASARNESTGRRASLFPGPGYGSHPGSRGASRMGSRSVSYTGGKGQGGGAMGAKQQDYVRRKLEEVNKEERGEKTE
;
A
#
# COMPACT_ATOMS: atom_id res chain seq x y z
N MET A 1 50.16 8.67 13.53
CA MET A 1 51.03 7.55 13.92
C MET A 1 50.84 6.44 12.91
N ALA A 2 51.88 6.20 12.14
CA ALA A 2 51.98 5.24 11.05
C ALA A 2 52.59 3.94 11.54
N ALA A 3 52.21 2.80 10.97
CA ALA A 3 53.01 1.57 10.81
C ALA A 3 52.15 0.59 10.04
N ARG A 4 52.37 0.35 8.78
CA ARG A 4 53.40 -0.41 8.01
C ARG A 4 53.24 -1.91 8.10
N PHE A 5 53.07 -2.46 6.89
CA PHE A 5 53.10 -3.87 6.38
C PHE A 5 54.36 -4.64 6.81
N PRO A 6 54.41 -5.97 6.60
CA PRO A 6 55.20 -6.41 5.45
C PRO A 6 54.62 -7.54 4.60
N THR A 7 55.01 -7.46 3.35
CA THR A 7 55.09 -8.47 2.28
C THR A 7 56.02 -9.61 2.59
N ASN A 8 55.76 -10.82 2.09
CA ASN A 8 56.80 -11.63 1.48
C ASN A 8 56.31 -12.67 0.47
N HIS A 9 57.13 -12.81 -0.50
CA HIS A 9 57.21 -13.48 -1.77
C HIS A 9 57.57 -14.96 -1.67
N SER A 10 57.36 -15.64 -2.82
CA SER A 10 58.20 -16.62 -3.54
C SER A 10 57.77 -18.10 -3.39
N GLN A 11 57.52 -18.61 -4.51
CA GLN A 11 58.27 -19.46 -5.49
C GLN A 11 57.90 -20.92 -5.52
N LEU A 12 57.78 -21.40 -6.70
CA LEU A 12 58.36 -22.43 -7.58
C LEU A 12 57.47 -23.69 -7.66
N ALA A 13 57.36 -24.45 -8.71
CA ALA A 13 57.78 -24.48 -10.09
C ALA A 13 57.17 -25.74 -10.75
N GLN A 14 56.91 -25.67 -12.03
CA GLN A 14 57.01 -26.71 -13.07
C GLN A 14 56.86 -28.23 -12.75
N ALA A 15 56.03 -28.92 -13.56
CA ALA A 15 56.42 -30.11 -14.27
C ALA A 15 55.49 -30.41 -15.47
N HIS A 16 56.11 -30.68 -16.60
CA HIS A 16 55.64 -31.16 -17.88
C HIS A 16 54.97 -32.53 -17.86
N SER A 17 54.07 -32.82 -18.83
CA SER A 17 54.18 -33.97 -19.76
C SER A 17 52.92 -34.16 -20.58
N THR A 18 53.00 -33.86 -21.89
CA THR A 18 52.87 -34.72 -23.09
C THR A 18 51.52 -35.41 -23.35
N ALA A 19 51.04 -35.10 -24.56
CA ALA A 19 49.95 -35.69 -25.34
C ALA A 19 50.11 -37.18 -25.64
N PRO A 20 49.19 -37.90 -26.31
CA PRO A 20 48.88 -37.66 -27.74
C PRO A 20 47.39 -37.85 -28.11
N ASP A 21 47.07 -37.29 -29.30
CA ASP A 21 45.88 -37.58 -30.11
C ASP A 21 45.83 -39.03 -30.59
N PRO A 22 44.64 -39.55 -30.95
CA PRO A 22 44.55 -40.21 -32.24
C PRO A 22 43.29 -39.89 -33.08
N GLU A 23 43.57 -39.58 -34.30
CA GLU A 23 43.04 -40.13 -35.57
C GLU A 23 41.52 -40.07 -35.88
N ILE A 24 41.30 -39.44 -36.96
CA ILE A 24 40.14 -39.36 -37.85
C ILE A 24 39.81 -40.72 -38.44
N SER A 25 38.53 -41.12 -38.45
CA SER A 25 38.01 -42.06 -39.46
C SER A 25 36.66 -41.54 -39.99
N GLU A 26 36.69 -41.23 -41.28
CA GLU A 26 35.52 -40.98 -42.13
C GLU A 26 34.68 -42.25 -42.28
N ALA A 27 33.34 -42.11 -42.12
CA ALA A 27 32.39 -43.00 -42.81
C ALA A 27 31.00 -42.39 -42.93
N SER A 28 30.67 -42.18 -44.19
CA SER A 28 29.40 -42.28 -44.90
C SER A 28 28.17 -41.51 -44.40
N SER A 29 27.75 -40.65 -45.30
CA SER A 29 26.46 -39.99 -45.48
C SER A 29 25.26 -40.94 -45.38
N ASP A 30 24.30 -40.63 -44.50
CA ASP A 30 22.90 -40.93 -44.78
C ASP A 30 22.01 -39.76 -44.39
N LYS A 31 21.26 -39.29 -45.42
CA LYS A 31 20.27 -38.25 -45.33
C LYS A 31 19.05 -38.74 -44.56
N HIS A 32 18.86 -38.24 -43.35
CA HIS A 32 17.55 -38.26 -42.70
C HIS A 32 17.20 -36.86 -42.28
N SER A 33 16.17 -36.32 -42.93
CA SER A 33 15.48 -35.11 -42.52
C SER A 33 14.95 -35.29 -41.12
N PRO A 34 15.14 -34.33 -40.18
CA PRO A 34 14.51 -34.42 -38.88
C PRO A 34 13.00 -34.13 -39.03
N ALA A 35 12.20 -35.10 -38.60
CA ALA A 35 10.76 -34.93 -38.38
C ALA A 35 10.50 -33.83 -37.34
N PRO A 36 9.35 -33.13 -37.39
CA PRO A 36 9.05 -32.08 -36.43
C PRO A 36 8.99 -32.66 -35.03
N ILE A 37 9.83 -32.13 -34.15
CA ILE A 37 9.82 -32.45 -32.72
C ILE A 37 8.50 -31.95 -32.15
N ASN A 38 7.59 -32.87 -31.94
CA ASN A 38 6.35 -32.66 -31.21
C ASN A 38 6.74 -32.69 -29.73
N GLU A 39 7.06 -31.52 -29.15
CA GLU A 39 7.22 -31.34 -27.71
C GLU A 39 5.87 -31.50 -27.00
N LYS A 40 5.30 -32.66 -27.04
CA LYS A 40 4.27 -33.10 -26.10
C LYS A 40 4.96 -33.87 -24.99
N ASN A 41 5.16 -33.15 -23.87
CA ASN A 41 5.17 -33.67 -22.51
C ASN A 41 5.71 -35.11 -22.31
N ASN A 42 7.01 -35.23 -22.11
CA ASN A 42 7.54 -36.34 -21.30
C ASN A 42 7.24 -36.05 -19.82
N VAL A 43 5.98 -36.20 -19.41
CA VAL A 43 5.61 -36.26 -18.00
C VAL A 43 6.06 -37.64 -17.49
N ILE A 44 7.10 -37.66 -16.67
CA ILE A 44 7.49 -38.87 -15.93
C ILE A 44 6.32 -39.20 -14.99
N PRO A 45 5.73 -40.40 -15.07
CA PRO A 45 4.60 -40.76 -14.22
C PRO A 45 5.03 -40.71 -12.74
N GLY A 46 4.50 -39.70 -11.99
CA GLY A 46 4.77 -39.50 -10.56
C GLY A 46 5.41 -38.17 -10.17
N GLU A 47 5.85 -37.34 -11.12
CA GLU A 47 6.37 -36.02 -10.81
C GLU A 47 5.23 -35.03 -10.59
N LYS A 48 5.26 -34.28 -9.47
CA LYS A 48 4.25 -33.25 -9.15
C LYS A 48 4.45 -32.07 -10.10
N GLU A 49 3.41 -31.74 -10.87
CA GLU A 49 3.39 -30.60 -11.76
C GLU A 49 2.87 -29.37 -11.00
N GLU A 50 3.64 -28.27 -11.00
CA GLU A 50 3.22 -27.01 -10.37
C GLU A 50 2.26 -26.25 -11.28
N LEU A 51 1.08 -25.89 -10.75
CA LEU A 51 0.15 -25.02 -11.42
C LEU A 51 0.66 -23.58 -11.40
N THR A 52 0.95 -23.02 -12.58
CA THR A 52 1.41 -21.63 -12.72
C THR A 52 0.25 -20.67 -12.98
N GLU A 53 0.50 -19.36 -12.74
CA GLU A 53 -0.48 -18.30 -13.05
C GLU A 53 -0.88 -18.31 -14.55
N ALA A 54 0.07 -18.65 -15.43
CA ALA A 54 -0.17 -18.70 -16.87
C ALA A 54 -1.18 -19.80 -17.28
N ASP A 55 -1.22 -20.92 -16.54
CA ASP A 55 -2.06 -22.06 -16.86
C ASP A 55 -3.52 -21.87 -16.46
N CYS A 56 -3.83 -20.85 -15.66
CA CYS A 56 -5.19 -20.56 -15.16
C CYS A 56 -5.48 -19.06 -15.01
N TYR A 57 -4.84 -18.22 -15.81
CA TYR A 57 -4.99 -16.75 -15.75
C TYR A 57 -6.47 -16.33 -15.78
N ASP A 58 -7.31 -16.98 -16.58
CA ASP A 58 -8.75 -16.69 -16.72
C ASP A 58 -9.56 -16.98 -15.44
N GLU A 59 -9.02 -17.81 -14.52
CA GLU A 59 -9.67 -18.16 -13.25
C GLU A 59 -9.19 -17.27 -12.08
N LEU A 60 -8.16 -16.43 -12.29
CA LEU A 60 -7.56 -15.58 -11.27
C LEU A 60 -8.28 -14.23 -11.11
N GLY A 61 -7.96 -13.51 -10.03
CA GLY A 61 -8.55 -12.22 -9.69
C GLY A 61 -8.42 -11.16 -10.79
N TYR A 62 -7.32 -11.18 -11.54
CA TYR A 62 -7.06 -10.27 -12.66
C TYR A 62 -8.07 -10.39 -13.80
N SER A 63 -8.64 -11.58 -14.00
CA SER A 63 -9.61 -11.87 -15.07
C SER A 63 -11.07 -11.73 -14.63
N PHE A 64 -11.33 -11.32 -13.40
CA PHE A 64 -12.71 -11.08 -12.96
C PHE A 64 -13.36 -9.99 -13.81
N PRO A 65 -14.64 -10.15 -14.18
CA PRO A 65 -15.37 -9.12 -14.91
C PRO A 65 -15.39 -7.81 -14.13
N VAL A 66 -15.38 -6.69 -14.84
CA VAL A 66 -15.24 -5.34 -14.26
C VAL A 66 -16.25 -5.08 -13.14
N TRP A 67 -17.53 -5.46 -13.35
CA TRP A 67 -18.56 -5.30 -12.32
C TRP A 67 -18.22 -6.05 -11.02
N LYS A 68 -17.66 -7.28 -11.10
CA LYS A 68 -17.26 -8.08 -9.93
C LYS A 68 -16.08 -7.44 -9.19
N LYS A 69 -15.08 -6.94 -9.92
CA LYS A 69 -13.95 -6.20 -9.34
C LYS A 69 -14.43 -4.99 -8.54
N TRP A 70 -15.32 -4.18 -9.12
CA TRP A 70 -15.86 -2.99 -8.44
C TRP A 70 -16.80 -3.33 -7.29
N THR A 71 -17.55 -4.44 -7.37
CA THR A 71 -18.36 -4.93 -6.24
C THR A 71 -17.46 -5.32 -5.05
N ILE A 72 -16.41 -6.12 -5.30
CA ILE A 72 -15.43 -6.48 -4.28
C ILE A 72 -14.81 -5.21 -3.70
N LEU A 73 -14.36 -4.29 -4.55
CA LEU A 73 -13.75 -3.03 -4.13
C LEU A 73 -14.69 -2.18 -3.28
N THR A 74 -15.98 -2.12 -3.61
CA THR A 74 -16.99 -1.37 -2.84
C THR A 74 -17.21 -1.99 -1.45
N ILE A 75 -17.21 -3.32 -1.35
CA ILE A 75 -17.32 -3.98 -0.04
C ILE A 75 -16.06 -3.72 0.79
N ILE A 76 -14.87 -3.80 0.19
CA ILE A 76 -13.61 -3.44 0.85
C ILE A 76 -13.62 -1.96 1.28
N PHE A 77 -14.21 -1.07 0.47
CA PHE A 77 -14.44 0.33 0.81
C PHE A 77 -15.28 0.46 2.10
N ILE A 78 -16.37 -0.29 2.22
CA ILE A 78 -17.21 -0.29 3.42
C ILE A 78 -16.43 -0.86 4.63
N VAL A 79 -15.62 -1.91 4.44
CA VAL A 79 -14.72 -2.46 5.47
C VAL A 79 -13.78 -1.39 6.00
N GLN A 80 -13.09 -0.70 5.10
CA GLN A 80 -12.13 0.35 5.46
C GLN A 80 -12.83 1.54 6.14
N THR A 81 -14.01 1.93 5.66
CA THR A 81 -14.86 2.95 6.29
C THR A 81 -15.23 2.53 7.72
N SER A 82 -15.67 1.28 7.93
CA SER A 82 -16.04 0.76 9.26
C SER A 82 -14.88 0.80 10.25
N MET A 83 -13.66 0.46 9.81
CA MET A 83 -12.47 0.49 10.67
C MET A 83 -12.12 1.91 11.12
N ASN A 84 -12.12 2.89 10.19
CA ASN A 84 -11.82 4.29 10.52
C ASN A 84 -12.97 4.95 11.31
N PHE A 85 -14.21 4.61 11.02
CA PHE A 85 -15.37 5.02 11.78
C PHE A 85 -15.30 4.58 13.26
N ASN A 86 -14.89 3.33 13.52
CA ASN A 86 -14.67 2.82 14.87
C ASN A 86 -13.67 3.69 15.65
N THR A 87 -12.65 4.20 14.98
CA THR A 87 -11.64 5.03 15.62
C THR A 87 -12.18 6.41 15.99
N SER A 88 -12.88 7.06 15.07
CA SER A 88 -13.31 8.45 15.21
C SER A 88 -14.57 8.62 16.06
N LEU A 89 -15.55 7.70 15.98
CA LEU A 89 -16.79 7.78 16.74
C LEU A 89 -16.56 7.69 18.27
N TYR A 90 -15.53 6.98 18.72
CA TYR A 90 -15.17 6.88 20.14
C TYR A 90 -14.91 8.27 20.76
N SER A 91 -14.43 9.24 19.98
CA SER A 91 -14.15 10.59 20.48
C SER A 91 -15.41 11.29 21.05
N ASN A 92 -16.59 10.99 20.51
CA ASN A 92 -17.86 11.50 21.02
C ASN A 92 -18.34 10.77 22.31
N ALA A 93 -17.76 9.62 22.65
CA ALA A 93 -18.04 8.94 23.89
C ALA A 93 -17.21 9.45 25.07
N THR A 94 -16.16 10.24 24.84
CA THR A 94 -15.15 10.59 25.86
C THR A 94 -15.74 11.38 27.04
N MET A 95 -16.65 12.31 26.80
CA MET A 95 -17.32 13.08 27.86
C MET A 95 -18.17 12.16 28.74
N GLY A 96 -19.02 11.33 28.13
CA GLY A 96 -19.86 10.39 28.88
C GLY A 96 -19.07 9.32 29.63
N ILE A 97 -17.90 8.89 29.11
CA ILE A 97 -16.97 8.00 29.81
C ILE A 97 -16.34 8.70 30.99
N SER A 98 -15.91 9.96 30.84
CA SER A 98 -15.36 10.78 31.92
C SER A 98 -16.32 10.91 33.09
N GLU A 99 -17.57 11.23 32.83
CA GLU A 99 -18.64 11.35 33.83
C GLU A 99 -18.97 10.00 34.46
N ALA A 100 -19.11 8.93 33.69
CA ALA A 100 -19.52 7.63 34.18
C ALA A 100 -18.50 6.96 35.11
N TYR A 101 -17.20 7.18 34.88
CA TYR A 101 -16.12 6.54 35.64
C TYR A 101 -15.33 7.51 36.54
N GLY A 102 -15.68 8.79 36.56
CA GLY A 102 -14.98 9.78 37.38
C GLY A 102 -13.52 10.01 36.99
N VAL A 103 -13.19 9.80 35.73
CA VAL A 103 -11.86 10.05 35.17
C VAL A 103 -11.83 11.38 34.43
N SER A 104 -10.64 11.98 34.25
CA SER A 104 -10.54 13.20 33.46
C SER A 104 -10.87 12.91 31.98
N GLU A 105 -11.41 13.89 31.24
CA GLU A 105 -11.60 13.76 29.79
C GLU A 105 -10.29 13.41 29.08
N GLN A 106 -9.15 13.94 29.55
CA GLN A 106 -7.85 13.62 29.03
C GLN A 106 -7.51 12.12 29.18
N ALA A 107 -7.87 11.50 30.31
CA ALA A 107 -7.73 10.06 30.49
C ALA A 107 -8.69 9.29 29.56
N ALA A 108 -9.94 9.75 29.42
CA ALA A 108 -10.90 9.11 28.53
C ALA A 108 -10.43 9.09 27.06
N ARG A 109 -9.75 10.16 26.59
CA ARG A 109 -9.14 10.24 25.25
C ARG A 109 -8.03 9.22 25.04
N ALA A 110 -7.37 8.73 26.09
CA ALA A 110 -6.38 7.67 25.98
C ALA A 110 -6.96 6.41 25.34
N GLY A 111 -8.26 6.13 25.45
CA GLY A 111 -8.92 5.01 24.78
C GLY A 111 -8.91 5.14 23.25
N ALA A 112 -9.03 6.35 22.70
CA ALA A 112 -8.87 6.61 21.27
C ALA A 112 -7.40 6.45 20.84
N ALA A 113 -6.49 7.05 21.59
CA ALA A 113 -5.06 7.01 21.30
C ALA A 113 -4.48 5.60 21.33
N VAL A 114 -4.79 4.81 22.36
CA VAL A 114 -4.32 3.42 22.49
C VAL A 114 -4.84 2.56 21.33
N PHE A 115 -6.09 2.76 20.92
CA PHE A 115 -6.62 2.05 19.75
C PHE A 115 -5.83 2.39 18.48
N LEU A 116 -5.61 3.69 18.18
CA LEU A 116 -4.87 4.14 17.00
C LEU A 116 -3.42 3.66 16.98
N ILE A 117 -2.72 3.81 18.11
CA ILE A 117 -1.33 3.37 18.24
C ILE A 117 -1.23 1.86 17.98
N LEU A 118 -2.11 1.05 18.60
CA LEU A 118 -2.08 -0.39 18.40
C LEU A 118 -2.67 -0.82 17.05
N TYR A 119 -3.56 -0.04 16.46
CA TYR A 119 -4.01 -0.21 15.08
C TYR A 119 -2.86 -0.09 14.08
N ALA A 120 -1.97 0.90 14.28
CA ALA A 120 -0.77 1.06 13.45
C ALA A 120 0.10 -0.21 13.46
N PHE A 121 0.35 -0.79 14.63
CA PHE A 121 1.10 -2.06 14.73
C PHE A 121 0.28 -3.27 14.26
N GLY A 122 -1.02 -3.28 14.52
CA GLY A 122 -1.93 -4.37 14.11
C GLY A 122 -1.96 -4.54 12.59
N CYS A 123 -2.11 -3.45 11.83
CA CYS A 123 -2.09 -3.49 10.38
C CYS A 123 -0.84 -4.18 9.82
N GLU A 124 0.33 -3.88 10.37
CA GLU A 124 1.58 -4.48 9.94
C GLU A 124 1.73 -5.93 10.41
N LEU A 125 1.20 -6.26 11.59
CA LEU A 125 1.23 -7.62 12.11
C LEU A 125 0.44 -8.59 11.22
N TRP A 126 -0.74 -8.17 10.74
CA TRP A 126 -1.63 -9.02 9.95
C TRP A 126 -1.23 -9.14 8.47
N ALA A 127 -0.42 -8.23 7.94
CA ALA A 127 -0.04 -8.21 6.53
C ALA A 127 0.64 -9.51 6.06
N PRO A 128 1.70 -10.04 6.71
CA PRO A 128 2.35 -11.29 6.29
C PRO A 128 1.42 -12.50 6.40
N TRP A 129 0.59 -12.55 7.42
CA TRP A 129 -0.38 -13.64 7.59
C TRP A 129 -1.43 -13.67 6.47
N SER A 130 -1.84 -12.48 5.98
CA SER A 130 -2.77 -12.40 4.86
C SER A 130 -2.16 -12.81 3.52
N GLU A 131 -0.84 -12.73 3.40
CA GLU A 131 -0.12 -13.24 2.22
C GLU A 131 0.01 -14.76 2.23
N GLU A 132 0.15 -15.36 3.42
CA GLU A 132 0.34 -16.78 3.61
C GLU A 132 -0.99 -17.56 3.63
N PHE A 133 -1.94 -17.11 4.45
CA PHE A 133 -3.21 -17.82 4.65
C PHE A 133 -4.34 -17.35 3.74
N GLY A 134 -4.14 -16.25 3.01
CA GLY A 134 -5.14 -15.64 2.15
C GLY A 134 -5.75 -14.37 2.75
N ARG A 135 -6.27 -13.53 1.86
CA ARG A 135 -6.84 -12.23 2.24
C ARG A 135 -8.18 -12.38 2.97
N TRP A 136 -9.04 -13.27 2.44
CA TRP A 136 -10.38 -13.47 2.97
C TRP A 136 -10.40 -13.96 4.42
N PRO A 137 -9.72 -15.05 4.83
CA PRO A 137 -9.80 -15.57 6.19
C PRO A 137 -9.18 -14.62 7.22
N ILE A 138 -8.08 -13.96 6.86
CA ILE A 138 -7.42 -13.02 7.76
C ILE A 138 -8.27 -11.78 7.99
N LEU A 139 -8.89 -11.22 6.96
CA LEU A 139 -9.76 -10.06 7.12
C LEU A 139 -11.04 -10.43 7.89
N GLN A 140 -11.61 -11.62 7.68
CA GLN A 140 -12.74 -12.13 8.48
C GLN A 140 -12.39 -12.31 9.96
N LEU A 141 -11.21 -12.87 10.25
CA LEU A 141 -10.73 -13.04 11.63
C LEU A 141 -10.52 -11.68 12.30
N SER A 142 -9.89 -10.75 11.59
CA SER A 142 -9.68 -9.38 12.08
C SER A 142 -10.99 -8.67 12.40
N LEU A 143 -11.94 -8.66 11.45
CA LEU A 143 -13.27 -8.06 11.66
C LEU A 143 -13.99 -8.70 12.84
N GLY A 144 -13.97 -10.03 12.93
CA GLY A 144 -14.58 -10.77 14.03
C GLY A 144 -13.99 -10.40 15.40
N LEU A 145 -12.66 -10.34 15.50
CA LEU A 145 -11.99 -9.96 16.73
C LEU A 145 -12.30 -8.50 17.11
N VAL A 146 -12.24 -7.55 16.17
CA VAL A 146 -12.59 -6.15 16.44
C VAL A 146 -14.03 -6.05 16.96
N ASN A 147 -14.98 -6.76 16.34
CA ASN A 147 -16.38 -6.75 16.77
C ASN A 147 -16.55 -7.36 18.16
N ILE A 148 -15.89 -8.49 18.46
CA ILE A 148 -15.95 -9.15 19.78
C ILE A 148 -15.41 -8.22 20.88
N TRP A 149 -14.30 -7.52 20.66
CA TRP A 149 -13.70 -6.62 21.65
C TRP A 149 -14.55 -5.37 21.94
N GLN A 150 -15.49 -5.01 21.07
CA GLN A 150 -16.41 -3.90 21.32
C GLN A 150 -17.44 -4.22 22.42
N ILE A 151 -17.84 -5.48 22.57
CA ILE A 151 -18.83 -5.88 23.56
C ILE A 151 -18.38 -5.54 24.98
N PRO A 152 -17.19 -5.97 25.46
CA PRO A 152 -16.72 -5.59 26.78
C PRO A 152 -16.40 -4.10 26.92
N VAL A 153 -16.13 -3.36 25.85
CA VAL A 153 -16.02 -1.89 25.91
C VAL A 153 -17.37 -1.25 26.20
N ALA A 154 -18.44 -1.71 25.53
CA ALA A 154 -19.81 -1.19 25.75
C ALA A 154 -20.36 -1.53 27.13
N LEU A 155 -19.98 -2.68 27.69
CA LEU A 155 -20.44 -3.21 29.00
C LEU A 155 -19.37 -3.06 30.08
N ALA A 156 -18.39 -2.17 29.92
CA ALA A 156 -17.24 -2.08 30.81
C ALA A 156 -17.64 -1.81 32.27
N PRO A 157 -17.16 -2.59 33.24
CA PRO A 157 -17.39 -2.33 34.64
C PRO A 157 -16.50 -1.22 35.20
N ASN A 158 -15.39 -0.92 34.56
CA ASN A 158 -14.43 0.11 34.95
C ASN A 158 -13.68 0.64 33.74
N PHE A 159 -13.02 1.79 33.89
CA PHE A 159 -12.26 2.46 32.83
C PHE A 159 -11.09 1.61 32.30
N GLY A 160 -10.41 0.84 33.17
CA GLY A 160 -9.32 -0.05 32.74
C GLY A 160 -9.76 -1.11 31.74
N THR A 161 -10.99 -1.62 31.84
CA THR A 161 -11.59 -2.54 30.86
C THR A 161 -11.71 -1.87 29.51
N ILE A 162 -12.16 -0.61 29.44
CA ILE A 162 -12.25 0.14 28.18
C ILE A 162 -10.87 0.21 27.51
N ILE A 163 -9.84 0.62 28.24
CA ILE A 163 -8.47 0.75 27.72
C ILE A 163 -7.94 -0.60 27.20
N ALA A 164 -8.10 -1.68 27.99
CA ALA A 164 -7.60 -3.00 27.63
C ALA A 164 -8.25 -3.53 26.34
N PHE A 165 -9.58 -3.43 26.22
CA PHE A 165 -10.27 -3.95 25.04
C PHE A 165 -10.19 -3.01 23.83
N ARG A 166 -10.00 -1.71 24.02
CA ARG A 166 -9.60 -0.79 22.94
C ARG A 166 -8.20 -1.13 22.42
N ALA A 167 -7.27 -1.49 23.30
CA ALA A 167 -5.94 -1.95 22.92
C ALA A 167 -5.99 -3.24 22.07
N LEU A 168 -6.76 -4.24 22.53
CA LEU A 168 -6.94 -5.49 21.78
C LEU A 168 -7.66 -5.26 20.45
N GLY A 169 -8.65 -4.37 20.40
CA GLY A 169 -9.35 -3.99 19.19
C GLY A 169 -8.42 -3.36 18.15
N GLY A 170 -7.55 -2.43 18.57
CA GLY A 170 -6.54 -1.83 17.70
C GLY A 170 -5.58 -2.90 17.13
N LEU A 171 -4.99 -3.73 17.99
CA LEU A 171 -4.06 -4.78 17.58
C LEU A 171 -4.71 -5.83 16.66
N SER A 172 -6.02 -6.06 16.79
CA SER A 172 -6.77 -7.00 15.95
C SER A 172 -7.11 -6.44 14.57
N SER A 173 -6.91 -5.16 14.32
CA SER A 173 -7.33 -4.51 13.08
C SER A 173 -6.33 -4.73 11.95
N ALA A 174 -6.80 -5.29 10.81
CA ALA A 174 -5.99 -5.59 9.63
C ALA A 174 -6.39 -4.77 8.39
N GLY A 175 -7.38 -3.88 8.51
CA GLY A 175 -8.02 -3.24 7.37
C GLY A 175 -7.06 -2.50 6.43
N GLY A 176 -6.17 -1.66 6.96
CA GLY A 176 -5.31 -0.80 6.15
C GLY A 176 -4.39 -1.55 5.19
N SER A 177 -3.64 -2.53 5.67
CA SER A 177 -2.65 -3.27 4.88
C SER A 177 -3.28 -4.35 3.99
N VAL A 178 -4.26 -5.10 4.49
CA VAL A 178 -4.89 -6.20 3.75
C VAL A 178 -5.70 -5.68 2.57
N THR A 179 -6.44 -4.58 2.73
CA THR A 179 -7.24 -3.97 1.65
C THR A 179 -6.39 -3.48 0.49
N LEU A 180 -5.24 -2.85 0.75
CA LEU A 180 -4.29 -2.46 -0.30
C LEU A 180 -3.71 -3.69 -1.01
N GLY A 181 -3.41 -4.76 -0.28
CA GLY A 181 -2.98 -6.04 -0.85
C GLY A 181 -4.03 -6.65 -1.80
N MET A 182 -5.33 -6.60 -1.43
CA MET A 182 -6.42 -7.08 -2.28
C MET A 182 -6.53 -6.29 -3.59
N ILE A 183 -6.29 -4.98 -3.58
CA ILE A 183 -6.25 -4.16 -4.79
C ILE A 183 -5.15 -4.66 -5.73
N ALA A 184 -3.95 -4.92 -5.21
CA ALA A 184 -2.83 -5.42 -6.00
C ALA A 184 -3.10 -6.82 -6.57
N ASP A 185 -3.88 -7.65 -5.87
CA ASP A 185 -4.26 -9.00 -6.31
C ASP A 185 -5.36 -9.02 -7.40
N ILE A 186 -6.11 -7.91 -7.62
CA ILE A 186 -7.27 -7.87 -8.52
C ILE A 186 -7.06 -6.92 -9.72
N PHE A 187 -6.33 -5.82 -9.53
CA PHE A 187 -6.20 -4.76 -10.53
C PHE A 187 -4.80 -4.71 -11.15
N GLU A 188 -4.75 -4.54 -12.46
CA GLU A 188 -3.51 -4.25 -13.18
C GLU A 188 -3.02 -2.82 -12.92
N SER A 189 -1.73 -2.57 -13.16
CA SER A 189 -1.02 -1.34 -12.80
C SER A 189 -1.71 -0.03 -13.25
N ASP A 190 -2.34 0.00 -14.44
CA ASP A 190 -3.00 1.20 -14.95
C ASP A 190 -4.37 1.43 -14.27
N GLN A 191 -5.09 0.36 -13.96
CA GLN A 191 -6.39 0.43 -13.25
C GLN A 191 -6.23 0.57 -11.74
N GLN A 192 -5.12 0.10 -11.20
CA GLN A 192 -4.81 0.11 -9.78
C GLN A 192 -4.86 1.52 -9.18
N GLN A 193 -4.44 2.56 -9.92
CA GLN A 193 -4.50 3.95 -9.44
C GLN A 193 -5.93 4.40 -9.10
N TYR A 194 -6.93 4.04 -9.93
CA TYR A 194 -8.33 4.36 -9.65
C TYR A 194 -8.87 3.59 -8.44
N ALA A 195 -8.48 2.33 -8.30
CA ALA A 195 -8.87 1.50 -7.15
C ALA A 195 -8.26 2.03 -5.85
N VAL A 196 -6.99 2.44 -5.85
CA VAL A 196 -6.31 3.07 -4.71
C VAL A 196 -6.99 4.39 -4.35
N ALA A 197 -7.30 5.26 -5.33
CA ALA A 197 -8.00 6.51 -5.09
C ALA A 197 -9.36 6.28 -4.40
N TYR A 198 -10.09 5.25 -4.82
CA TYR A 198 -11.37 4.89 -4.24
C TYR A 198 -11.24 4.41 -2.78
N ILE A 199 -10.28 3.53 -2.50
CA ILE A 199 -10.05 3.01 -1.13
C ILE A 199 -9.49 4.08 -0.19
N VAL A 200 -8.61 4.95 -0.65
CA VAL A 200 -8.11 6.08 0.15
C VAL A 200 -9.27 6.97 0.60
N PHE A 201 -10.27 7.20 -0.28
CA PHE A 201 -11.46 7.96 0.09
C PHE A 201 -12.23 7.32 1.25
N SER A 202 -12.36 5.98 1.29
CA SER A 202 -13.04 5.29 2.38
C SER A 202 -12.32 5.44 3.72
N SER A 203 -10.99 5.47 3.67
CA SER A 203 -10.17 5.63 4.88
C SER A 203 -10.40 7.01 5.51
N VAL A 204 -10.17 8.08 4.74
CA VAL A 204 -10.31 9.45 5.27
C VAL A 204 -11.78 9.83 5.52
N GLY A 205 -12.71 9.37 4.67
CA GLY A 205 -14.14 9.60 4.83
C GLY A 205 -14.71 8.94 6.08
N GLY A 206 -14.25 7.72 6.41
CA GLY A 206 -14.64 7.00 7.63
C GLY A 206 -14.33 7.79 8.89
N SER A 207 -13.17 8.47 8.94
CA SER A 207 -12.77 9.30 10.08
C SER A 207 -13.67 10.53 10.28
N ILE A 208 -14.26 11.06 9.21
CA ILE A 208 -15.18 12.21 9.26
C ILE A 208 -16.61 11.78 9.62
N LEU A 209 -17.04 10.60 9.16
CA LEU A 209 -18.37 10.09 9.47
C LEU A 209 -18.56 9.86 10.98
N GLY A 210 -17.47 9.53 11.71
CA GLY A 210 -17.52 9.35 13.16
C GLY A 210 -18.07 10.55 13.92
N PRO A 211 -17.43 11.71 13.88
CA PRO A 211 -17.91 12.94 14.53
C PRO A 211 -19.30 13.37 14.06
N VAL A 212 -19.60 13.24 12.75
CA VAL A 212 -20.92 13.60 12.19
C VAL A 212 -22.03 12.77 12.84
N ILE A 213 -21.92 11.44 12.83
CA ILE A 213 -22.90 10.55 13.45
C ILE A 213 -22.82 10.67 14.98
N GLY A 214 -21.60 10.79 15.51
CA GLY A 214 -21.32 10.90 16.93
C GLY A 214 -21.98 12.10 17.59
N GLY A 215 -22.05 13.25 16.90
CA GLY A 215 -22.76 14.43 17.40
C GLY A 215 -24.23 14.18 17.66
N PHE A 216 -24.92 13.43 16.79
CA PHE A 216 -26.32 13.04 17.00
C PHE A 216 -26.46 12.02 18.14
N VAL A 217 -25.52 11.06 18.25
CA VAL A 217 -25.53 10.06 19.30
C VAL A 217 -25.30 10.70 20.67
N GLU A 218 -24.30 11.54 20.79
CA GLU A 218 -23.93 12.24 22.02
C GLU A 218 -25.06 13.16 22.52
N ALA A 219 -25.77 13.83 21.59
CA ALA A 219 -26.88 14.73 21.94
C ALA A 219 -28.14 13.99 22.45
N ASN A 220 -28.40 12.75 22.00
CA ASN A 220 -29.67 12.08 22.21
C ASN A 220 -29.58 10.76 22.96
N LEU A 221 -28.40 10.14 23.05
CA LEU A 221 -28.20 8.78 23.57
C LEU A 221 -27.07 8.75 24.60
N LYS A 222 -26.99 7.64 25.34
CA LYS A 222 -25.87 7.40 26.26
C LYS A 222 -24.60 7.07 25.48
N TRP A 223 -23.42 7.36 26.05
CA TRP A 223 -22.11 7.13 25.43
C TRP A 223 -21.90 5.70 24.91
N GLN A 224 -22.50 4.69 25.55
CA GLN A 224 -22.42 3.28 25.13
C GLN A 224 -22.94 3.08 23.69
N TRP A 225 -23.90 3.91 23.24
CA TRP A 225 -24.43 3.80 21.89
C TRP A 225 -23.41 4.14 20.82
N CYS A 226 -22.39 4.95 21.11
CA CYS A 226 -21.26 5.11 20.21
C CYS A 226 -20.58 3.76 19.92
N ILE A 227 -20.45 2.90 20.94
CA ILE A 227 -19.81 1.58 20.78
C ILE A 227 -20.77 0.57 20.12
N TRP A 228 -22.07 0.58 20.50
CA TRP A 228 -23.05 -0.31 19.88
C TRP A 228 -23.26 -0.04 18.40
N ILE A 229 -23.30 1.22 17.97
CA ILE A 229 -23.40 1.60 16.55
C ILE A 229 -22.18 1.12 15.77
N GLN A 230 -20.97 1.25 16.33
CA GLN A 230 -19.75 0.69 15.76
C GLN A 230 -19.85 -0.83 15.58
N LEU A 231 -20.33 -1.53 16.62
CA LEU A 231 -20.49 -2.98 16.57
C LEU A 231 -21.51 -3.40 15.50
N ILE A 232 -22.68 -2.75 15.46
CA ILE A 232 -23.72 -3.04 14.46
C ILE A 232 -23.17 -2.83 13.04
N PHE A 233 -22.49 -1.71 12.79
CA PHE A 233 -21.88 -1.42 11.51
C PHE A 233 -20.77 -2.41 11.16
N GLY A 234 -19.93 -2.77 12.12
CA GLY A 234 -18.87 -3.76 11.98
C GLY A 234 -19.38 -5.15 11.64
N VAL A 235 -20.43 -5.64 12.35
CA VAL A 235 -21.06 -6.93 12.08
C VAL A 235 -21.74 -6.96 10.71
N ALA A 236 -22.47 -5.90 10.35
CA ALA A 236 -23.06 -5.78 9.01
C ALA A 236 -22.01 -5.82 7.90
N THR A 237 -20.91 -5.09 8.10
CA THR A 237 -19.78 -5.07 7.17
C THR A 237 -19.10 -6.44 7.08
N GLN A 238 -18.91 -7.12 8.20
CA GLN A 238 -18.34 -8.47 8.23
C GLN A 238 -19.24 -9.47 7.48
N ALA A 239 -20.56 -9.39 7.64
CA ALA A 239 -21.51 -10.23 6.93
C ALA A 239 -21.47 -9.96 5.41
N LEU A 240 -21.43 -8.69 4.99
CA LEU A 240 -21.29 -8.33 3.57
C LEU A 240 -19.99 -8.89 2.98
N HIS A 241 -18.86 -8.74 3.69
CA HIS A 241 -17.58 -9.28 3.26
C HIS A 241 -17.62 -10.82 3.17
N ALA A 242 -18.22 -11.50 4.16
CA ALA A 242 -18.30 -12.96 4.18
C ALA A 242 -19.08 -13.54 2.98
N VAL A 243 -20.15 -12.85 2.58
CA VAL A 243 -21.08 -13.36 1.53
C VAL A 243 -20.57 -13.03 0.12
N PHE A 244 -20.04 -11.82 -0.09
CA PHE A 244 -19.82 -11.32 -1.45
C PHE A 244 -18.35 -11.27 -1.87
N VAL A 245 -17.40 -11.27 -0.94
CA VAL A 245 -15.98 -11.19 -1.28
C VAL A 245 -15.38 -12.60 -1.33
N PRO A 246 -14.89 -13.06 -2.48
CA PRO A 246 -14.15 -14.31 -2.57
C PRO A 246 -12.70 -14.13 -2.10
N GLU A 247 -11.97 -15.25 -2.00
CA GLU A 247 -10.51 -15.18 -1.86
C GLU A 247 -9.88 -14.52 -3.09
N THR A 248 -8.92 -13.64 -2.85
CA THR A 248 -8.24 -12.85 -3.90
C THR A 248 -6.76 -13.15 -4.02
N ARG A 249 -6.14 -13.76 -3.00
CA ARG A 249 -4.73 -14.08 -3.01
C ARG A 249 -4.42 -15.14 -4.08
N THR A 250 -3.58 -14.79 -5.05
CA THR A 250 -3.27 -15.63 -6.21
C THR A 250 -2.76 -17.03 -5.81
N THR A 251 -1.82 -17.13 -4.86
CA THR A 251 -1.27 -18.42 -4.41
C THR A 251 -2.35 -19.34 -3.83
N VAL A 252 -3.24 -18.80 -3.00
CA VAL A 252 -4.36 -19.56 -2.42
C VAL A 252 -5.39 -19.96 -3.49
N MET A 253 -5.64 -19.08 -4.47
CA MET A 253 -6.50 -19.40 -5.61
C MET A 253 -5.91 -20.54 -6.44
N LEU A 254 -4.60 -20.50 -6.75
CA LEU A 254 -3.90 -21.58 -7.45
C LEU A 254 -4.03 -22.93 -6.73
N ASN A 255 -3.82 -22.95 -5.41
CA ASN A 255 -4.00 -24.15 -4.60
C ASN A 255 -5.43 -24.70 -4.69
N ASN A 256 -6.43 -23.82 -4.63
CA ASN A 256 -7.83 -24.23 -4.72
C ASN A 256 -8.20 -24.75 -6.12
N ILE A 257 -7.68 -24.13 -7.17
CA ILE A 257 -7.86 -24.56 -8.56
C ILE A 257 -7.20 -25.92 -8.78
N ALA A 258 -5.94 -26.10 -8.33
CA ALA A 258 -5.24 -27.37 -8.41
C ALA A 258 -6.01 -28.50 -7.70
N LYS A 259 -6.49 -28.26 -6.47
CA LYS A 259 -7.36 -29.20 -5.74
C LYS A 259 -8.64 -29.54 -6.49
N LYS A 260 -9.27 -28.55 -7.11
CA LYS A 260 -10.49 -28.74 -7.90
C LYS A 260 -10.23 -29.57 -9.17
N ARG A 261 -9.14 -29.29 -9.90
CA ARG A 261 -8.75 -30.04 -11.12
C ARG A 261 -8.37 -31.47 -10.81
N ARG A 262 -7.69 -31.76 -9.68
CA ARG A 262 -7.42 -33.12 -9.21
C ARG A 262 -8.71 -33.87 -8.87
N LYS A 263 -9.62 -33.22 -8.12
CA LYS A 263 -10.91 -33.84 -7.75
C LYS A 263 -11.81 -34.13 -8.96
N SER A 264 -11.74 -33.31 -10.01
CA SER A 264 -12.49 -33.53 -11.26
C SER A 264 -11.85 -34.57 -12.20
N GLY A 265 -10.66 -35.09 -11.87
CA GLY A 265 -9.94 -36.06 -12.70
C GLY A 265 -9.29 -35.47 -13.95
N GLN A 266 -9.27 -34.15 -14.12
CA GLN A 266 -8.67 -33.49 -15.29
C GLN A 266 -7.14 -33.67 -15.34
N ASN A 267 -6.45 -33.52 -14.20
CA ASN A 267 -5.02 -33.79 -14.05
C ASN A 267 -4.73 -34.23 -12.60
N PRO A 268 -4.43 -35.51 -12.35
CA PRO A 268 -4.20 -36.03 -11.01
C PRO A 268 -2.86 -35.56 -10.40
N ASN A 269 -1.91 -35.12 -11.23
CA ASN A 269 -0.56 -34.77 -10.80
C ASN A 269 -0.31 -33.27 -10.64
N ILE A 270 -1.35 -32.41 -10.83
CA ILE A 270 -1.22 -30.97 -10.70
C ILE A 270 -1.37 -30.51 -9.25
N TYR A 271 -0.45 -29.69 -8.77
CA TYR A 271 -0.40 -29.19 -7.40
C TYR A 271 -0.23 -27.67 -7.39
N GLY A 272 -0.80 -27.02 -6.40
CA GLY A 272 -0.57 -25.59 -6.20
C GLY A 272 0.81 -25.32 -5.58
N PRO A 273 1.28 -24.05 -5.66
CA PRO A 273 2.60 -23.66 -5.14
C PRO A 273 2.83 -24.05 -3.67
N ASP A 274 1.78 -23.88 -2.85
CA ASP A 274 1.84 -24.17 -1.41
C ASP A 274 1.74 -25.66 -1.07
N GLU A 275 1.34 -26.49 -2.02
CA GLU A 275 1.26 -27.94 -1.84
C GLU A 275 2.57 -28.67 -2.21
N ILE A 276 3.44 -28.02 -2.99
CA ILE A 276 4.74 -28.57 -3.40
C ILE A 276 5.76 -28.37 -2.28
N THR A 277 5.80 -27.19 -1.69
CA THR A 277 6.69 -26.87 -0.57
C THR A 277 5.94 -27.07 0.76
N PRO A 278 6.38 -27.99 1.63
CA PRO A 278 5.72 -28.22 2.91
C PRO A 278 5.75 -26.96 3.77
N PHE A 279 4.65 -26.71 4.52
CA PHE A 279 4.49 -25.52 5.37
C PHE A 279 5.70 -25.28 6.30
N ARG A 280 6.30 -26.33 6.84
CA ARG A 280 7.46 -26.23 7.74
C ARG A 280 8.73 -25.69 7.06
N GLU A 281 8.89 -25.94 5.77
CA GLU A 281 10.04 -25.43 4.99
C GLU A 281 9.79 -24.00 4.49
N ARG A 282 8.52 -23.68 4.21
CA ARG A 282 8.08 -22.36 3.74
C ARG A 282 7.92 -21.35 4.88
N PHE A 283 7.45 -21.82 6.05
CA PHE A 283 7.18 -20.98 7.21
C PHE A 283 8.38 -20.94 8.15
N SER A 284 9.12 -19.85 8.12
CA SER A 284 10.17 -19.54 9.08
C SER A 284 9.75 -18.35 9.95
N ILE A 285 9.68 -18.55 11.26
CA ILE A 285 9.40 -17.47 12.23
C ILE A 285 10.38 -16.32 12.03
N LYS A 286 11.64 -16.62 11.67
CA LYS A 286 12.66 -15.60 11.37
C LYS A 286 12.28 -14.77 10.15
N GLU A 287 11.77 -15.39 9.08
CA GLU A 287 11.34 -14.68 7.87
C GLU A 287 10.10 -13.84 8.10
N VAL A 288 9.12 -14.35 8.85
CA VAL A 288 7.94 -13.58 9.28
C VAL A 288 8.37 -12.35 10.07
N PHE A 289 9.28 -12.51 11.03
CA PHE A 289 9.80 -11.39 11.82
C PHE A 289 10.56 -10.37 10.95
N ILE A 290 11.40 -10.83 10.01
CA ILE A 290 12.10 -9.95 9.06
C ILE A 290 11.10 -9.20 8.18
N THR A 291 10.06 -9.88 7.69
CA THR A 291 9.01 -9.27 6.87
C THR A 291 8.21 -8.24 7.68
N TRP A 292 7.86 -8.58 8.92
CA TRP A 292 7.17 -7.67 9.83
C TRP A 292 8.01 -6.43 10.21
N MET A 293 9.31 -6.59 10.37
CA MET A 293 10.23 -5.47 10.68
C MET A 293 10.59 -4.62 9.47
N ARG A 294 10.33 -5.10 8.25
CA ARG A 294 10.73 -4.42 7.01
C ARG A 294 10.08 -3.04 6.81
N PRO A 295 8.77 -2.83 7.05
CA PRO A 295 8.14 -1.51 6.98
C PRO A 295 8.83 -0.48 7.87
N PHE A 296 9.13 -0.84 9.13
CA PHE A 296 9.82 0.02 10.09
C PHE A 296 11.24 0.34 9.65
N LYS A 297 11.97 -0.67 9.15
CA LYS A 297 13.31 -0.47 8.60
C LYS A 297 13.27 0.48 7.41
N MET A 298 12.36 0.28 6.45
CA MET A 298 12.22 1.15 5.28
C MET A 298 11.82 2.57 5.70
N PHE A 299 10.90 2.72 6.66
CA PHE A 299 10.54 4.03 7.21
C PHE A 299 11.76 4.79 7.77
N LEU A 300 12.67 4.11 8.47
CA LEU A 300 13.85 4.76 9.09
C LEU A 300 15.02 4.95 8.11
N THR A 301 15.20 4.07 7.13
CA THR A 301 16.41 4.07 6.27
C THR A 301 16.21 4.69 4.90
N GLU A 302 14.94 4.76 4.40
CA GLU A 302 14.63 5.28 3.07
C GLU A 302 14.15 6.73 3.14
N PRO A 303 14.92 7.72 2.64
CA PRO A 303 14.56 9.14 2.77
C PRO A 303 13.22 9.48 2.13
N ILE A 304 12.86 8.84 1.02
CA ILE A 304 11.59 9.04 0.32
C ILE A 304 10.43 8.52 1.19
N VAL A 305 10.57 7.29 1.72
CA VAL A 305 9.54 6.69 2.59
C VAL A 305 9.37 7.53 3.85
N LEU A 306 10.47 7.90 4.50
CA LEU A 306 10.45 8.72 5.72
C LEU A 306 9.73 10.05 5.51
N THR A 307 10.14 10.82 4.49
CA THR A 307 9.61 12.17 4.28
C THR A 307 8.15 12.17 3.86
N LEU A 308 7.76 11.29 2.93
CA LEU A 308 6.36 11.17 2.50
C LEU A 308 5.47 10.59 3.60
N SER A 309 5.98 9.67 4.40
CA SER A 309 5.24 9.09 5.53
C SER A 309 5.05 10.08 6.67
N LEU A 310 6.06 10.91 6.96
CA LEU A 310 5.91 11.99 7.95
C LEU A 310 4.90 13.04 7.50
N LEU A 311 4.90 13.42 6.22
CA LEU A 311 3.91 14.35 5.68
C LEU A 311 2.50 13.74 5.73
N SER A 312 2.34 12.50 5.30
CA SER A 312 1.05 11.78 5.31
C SER A 312 0.56 11.59 6.75
N GLY A 313 1.44 11.15 7.65
CA GLY A 313 1.12 10.96 9.06
C GLY A 313 0.76 12.25 9.78
N PHE A 314 1.49 13.33 9.54
CA PHE A 314 1.16 14.64 10.09
C PHE A 314 -0.17 15.16 9.57
N SER A 315 -0.44 15.01 8.27
CA SER A 315 -1.70 15.44 7.66
C SER A 315 -2.91 14.68 8.22
N ASP A 316 -2.77 13.38 8.48
CA ASP A 316 -3.85 12.58 9.08
C ASP A 316 -4.03 12.90 10.58
N ALA A 317 -2.92 13.06 11.30
CA ALA A 317 -2.94 13.47 12.71
C ALA A 317 -3.68 14.80 12.92
N LEU A 318 -3.59 15.76 11.96
CA LEU A 318 -4.34 17.00 12.02
C LEU A 318 -5.85 16.77 12.03
N ILE A 319 -6.37 15.78 11.30
CA ILE A 319 -7.79 15.45 11.30
C ILE A 319 -8.24 14.98 12.70
N PHE A 320 -7.43 14.12 13.34
CA PHE A 320 -7.71 13.68 14.71
C PHE A 320 -7.54 14.79 15.75
N MET A 321 -6.60 15.70 15.53
CA MET A 321 -6.50 16.92 16.36
C MET A 321 -7.72 17.84 16.16
N PHE A 322 -8.25 17.97 14.94
CA PHE A 322 -9.48 18.73 14.67
C PHE A 322 -10.69 18.10 15.35
N ILE A 323 -10.79 16.77 15.43
CA ILE A 323 -11.84 16.09 16.18
C ILE A 323 -11.87 16.55 17.64
N GLN A 324 -10.72 16.85 18.23
CA GLN A 324 -10.64 17.36 19.59
C GLN A 324 -10.82 18.89 19.69
N SER A 325 -10.32 19.65 18.69
CA SER A 325 -10.29 21.11 18.74
C SER A 325 -11.57 21.78 18.23
N PHE A 326 -12.34 21.15 17.33
CA PHE A 326 -13.57 21.74 16.78
C PHE A 326 -14.60 22.06 17.86
N MET A 327 -14.68 21.26 18.91
CA MET A 327 -15.50 21.57 20.07
C MET A 327 -15.09 22.92 20.71
N LEU A 328 -13.78 23.18 20.86
CA LEU A 328 -13.26 24.43 21.42
C LEU A 328 -13.50 25.61 20.48
N VAL A 329 -13.36 25.38 19.18
CA VAL A 329 -13.51 26.43 18.14
C VAL A 329 -14.97 26.81 17.97
N TYR A 330 -15.88 25.86 17.71
CA TYR A 330 -17.25 26.17 17.33
C TYR A 330 -18.18 26.51 18.51
N LYS A 331 -17.81 26.13 19.73
CA LYS A 331 -18.50 26.61 20.95
C LYS A 331 -18.48 28.13 21.09
N GLN A 332 -17.51 28.83 20.47
CA GLN A 332 -17.45 30.30 20.49
C GLN A 332 -18.63 30.97 19.72
N TRP A 333 -19.31 30.21 18.86
CA TRP A 333 -20.53 30.63 18.14
C TRP A 333 -21.80 29.95 18.68
N ASP A 334 -21.75 29.47 19.93
CA ASP A 334 -22.86 28.78 20.63
C ASP A 334 -23.38 27.52 19.91
N PHE A 335 -22.51 26.83 19.13
CA PHE A 335 -22.88 25.59 18.47
C PHE A 335 -23.12 24.49 19.50
N GLY A 336 -24.26 23.79 19.36
CA GLY A 336 -24.54 22.57 20.10
C GLY A 336 -23.74 21.37 19.57
N THR A 337 -23.88 20.24 20.23
CA THR A 337 -23.12 19.00 19.92
C THR A 337 -23.36 18.51 18.48
N VAL A 338 -24.61 18.64 17.99
CA VAL A 338 -24.98 18.24 16.63
C VAL A 338 -24.31 19.14 15.58
N GLU A 339 -24.36 20.46 15.79
CA GLU A 339 -23.76 21.44 14.88
C GLU A 339 -22.24 21.29 14.84
N ILE A 340 -21.60 20.98 15.97
CA ILE A 340 -20.17 20.67 16.02
C ILE A 340 -19.87 19.40 15.22
N GLY A 341 -20.68 18.35 15.33
CA GLY A 341 -20.54 17.16 14.49
C GLY A 341 -20.67 17.46 13.00
N LEU A 342 -21.66 18.29 12.62
CA LEU A 342 -21.87 18.71 11.24
C LEU A 342 -20.76 19.62 10.69
N SER A 343 -20.02 20.32 11.57
CA SER A 343 -18.89 21.19 11.15
C SER A 343 -17.72 20.42 10.51
N PHE A 344 -17.73 19.08 10.55
CA PHE A 344 -16.79 18.22 9.82
C PHE A 344 -17.16 17.99 8.34
N LEU A 345 -18.42 18.26 7.93
CA LEU A 345 -18.85 18.06 6.54
C LEU A 345 -18.02 18.85 5.52
N PRO A 346 -17.58 20.11 5.76
CA PRO A 346 -16.69 20.82 4.86
C PRO A 346 -15.41 20.06 4.52
N ILE A 347 -14.81 19.35 5.47
CA ILE A 347 -13.63 18.50 5.21
C ILE A 347 -13.98 17.38 4.22
N LEU A 348 -15.14 16.73 4.40
CA LEU A 348 -15.63 15.71 3.48
C LEU A 348 -15.87 16.28 2.07
N VAL A 349 -16.39 17.51 1.95
CA VAL A 349 -16.50 18.20 0.66
C VAL A 349 -15.11 18.40 0.04
N GLY A 350 -14.12 18.78 0.83
CA GLY A 350 -12.72 18.87 0.38
C GLY A 350 -12.21 17.54 -0.17
N TYR A 351 -12.52 16.42 0.47
CA TYR A 351 -12.17 15.08 -0.02
C TYR A 351 -12.82 14.76 -1.37
N PHE A 352 -14.10 15.08 -1.56
CA PHE A 352 -14.78 14.91 -2.85
C PHE A 352 -14.12 15.74 -3.95
N ILE A 353 -13.83 17.02 -3.69
CA ILE A 353 -13.15 17.89 -4.66
C ILE A 353 -11.81 17.31 -5.08
N ALA A 354 -11.00 16.85 -4.12
CA ALA A 354 -9.70 16.23 -4.39
C ALA A 354 -9.86 14.91 -5.16
N TRP A 355 -10.79 14.05 -4.77
CA TRP A 355 -11.04 12.78 -5.45
C TRP A 355 -11.41 12.98 -6.93
N PHE A 356 -12.32 13.91 -7.22
CA PHE A 356 -12.66 14.25 -8.60
C PHE A 356 -11.47 14.86 -9.37
N ALA A 357 -10.63 15.66 -8.71
CA ALA A 357 -9.42 16.23 -9.33
C ALA A 357 -8.37 15.15 -9.68
N PHE A 358 -8.33 14.04 -8.95
CA PHE A 358 -7.43 12.93 -9.28
C PHE A 358 -7.83 12.17 -10.54
N ILE A 359 -9.11 12.13 -10.93
CA ILE A 359 -9.55 11.41 -12.14
C ILE A 359 -8.82 11.91 -13.40
N PRO A 360 -8.85 13.22 -13.75
CA PRO A 360 -8.08 13.72 -14.90
C PRO A 360 -6.57 13.64 -14.70
N ALA A 361 -6.07 13.78 -13.46
CA ALA A 361 -4.64 13.64 -13.17
C ALA A 361 -4.13 12.21 -13.44
N ILE A 362 -4.87 11.19 -13.05
CA ILE A 362 -4.53 9.78 -13.33
C ILE A 362 -4.52 9.54 -14.86
N ARG A 363 -5.53 10.02 -15.59
CA ARG A 363 -5.55 9.92 -17.07
C ARG A 363 -4.33 10.56 -17.70
N ARG A 364 -3.95 11.76 -17.25
CA ARG A 364 -2.73 12.45 -17.69
C ARG A 364 -1.48 11.61 -17.39
N ASN A 365 -1.35 11.08 -16.17
CA ASN A 365 -0.20 10.26 -15.77
C ASN A 365 -0.06 9.00 -16.64
N ILE A 366 -1.17 8.33 -16.94
CA ILE A 366 -1.17 7.15 -17.82
C ILE A 366 -0.73 7.54 -19.23
N ALA A 367 -1.26 8.64 -19.77
CA ALA A 367 -0.89 9.13 -21.10
C ALA A 367 0.60 9.53 -21.17
N GLU A 368 1.12 10.21 -20.15
CA GLU A 368 2.53 10.63 -20.08
C GLU A 368 3.48 9.42 -19.99
N ARG A 369 3.16 8.41 -19.19
CA ARG A 369 3.94 7.18 -19.08
C ARG A 369 3.96 6.38 -20.38
N LYS A 370 2.84 6.33 -21.12
CA LYS A 370 2.76 5.67 -22.42
C LYS A 370 3.52 6.44 -23.49
N ALA A 371 3.51 7.77 -23.45
CA ALA A 371 4.21 8.63 -24.40
C ALA A 371 5.74 8.63 -24.20
N LYS A 372 6.21 8.44 -22.95
CA LYS A 372 7.64 8.51 -22.59
C LYS A 372 8.05 7.29 -21.76
N PRO A 373 8.14 6.08 -22.37
CA PRO A 373 8.44 4.85 -21.64
C PRO A 373 9.87 4.81 -21.07
N GLU A 374 10.82 5.53 -21.69
CA GLU A 374 12.23 5.56 -21.28
C GLU A 374 12.54 6.65 -20.22
N ASP A 375 11.64 7.59 -20.01
CA ASP A 375 11.85 8.68 -19.05
C ASP A 375 11.48 8.22 -17.63
N GLU A 376 12.49 8.03 -16.78
CA GLU A 376 12.27 7.64 -15.39
C GLU A 376 11.36 8.62 -14.62
N HIS A 377 11.50 9.93 -14.89
CA HIS A 377 10.68 10.95 -14.24
C HIS A 377 9.20 10.79 -14.64
N ALA A 378 8.91 10.56 -15.90
CA ALA A 378 7.55 10.30 -16.36
C ALA A 378 6.95 9.01 -15.77
N GLN A 379 7.77 7.99 -15.52
CA GLN A 379 7.31 6.72 -14.97
C GLN A 379 6.94 6.79 -13.48
N TYR A 380 7.63 7.59 -12.68
CA TYR A 380 7.49 7.64 -11.22
C TYR A 380 6.97 8.98 -10.72
N GLU A 381 7.71 10.07 -10.92
CA GLU A 381 7.43 11.38 -10.32
C GLU A 381 6.21 12.09 -10.91
N SER A 382 5.79 11.76 -12.13
CA SER A 382 4.56 12.28 -12.74
C SER A 382 3.31 12.05 -11.86
N ARG A 383 3.33 11.02 -11.01
CA ARG A 383 2.26 10.70 -10.04
C ARG A 383 2.13 11.75 -8.96
N LEU A 384 3.21 12.47 -8.63
CA LEU A 384 3.22 13.55 -7.66
C LEU A 384 2.80 14.91 -8.26
N TRP A 385 2.53 14.97 -9.58
CA TRP A 385 2.24 16.24 -10.26
C TRP A 385 1.07 17.00 -9.63
N LEU A 386 -0.06 16.35 -9.39
CA LEU A 386 -1.21 17.00 -8.75
C LEU A 386 -0.90 17.43 -7.31
N LEU A 387 -0.07 16.65 -6.62
CA LEU A 387 0.32 16.94 -5.24
C LEU A 387 1.10 18.26 -5.13
N LEU A 388 1.84 18.69 -6.16
CA LEU A 388 2.52 19.98 -6.15
C LEU A 388 1.56 21.15 -5.96
N PHE A 389 0.33 21.02 -6.45
CA PHE A 389 -0.71 22.06 -6.32
C PHE A 389 -1.57 21.88 -5.06
N THR A 390 -1.79 20.64 -4.65
CA THR A 390 -2.69 20.35 -3.53
C THR A 390 -1.97 20.27 -2.18
N ALA A 391 -0.67 19.92 -2.12
CA ALA A 391 0.07 19.92 -0.86
C ALA A 391 0.18 21.30 -0.20
N PRO A 392 0.41 22.43 -0.93
CA PRO A 392 0.40 23.77 -0.35
C PRO A 392 -0.96 24.17 0.25
N CYS A 393 -2.05 23.52 -0.14
CA CYS A 393 -3.35 23.73 0.48
C CYS A 393 -3.34 23.38 1.98
N LEU A 394 -2.41 22.51 2.45
CA LEU A 394 -2.30 22.16 3.86
C LEU A 394 -1.86 23.36 4.72
N PRO A 395 -0.68 23.99 4.51
CA PRO A 395 -0.29 25.16 5.27
C PRO A 395 -1.20 26.36 5.02
N ILE A 396 -1.71 26.54 3.80
CA ILE A 396 -2.64 27.65 3.48
C ILE A 396 -3.96 27.44 4.23
N GLY A 397 -4.52 26.23 4.22
CA GLY A 397 -5.75 25.90 4.93
C GLY A 397 -5.60 26.07 6.44
N LEU A 398 -4.48 25.60 7.03
CA LEU A 398 -4.22 25.75 8.46
C LEU A 398 -4.00 27.22 8.86
N MET A 399 -3.28 27.99 8.05
CA MET A 399 -3.09 29.42 8.30
C MET A 399 -4.42 30.17 8.23
N GLY A 400 -5.21 29.94 7.20
CA GLY A 400 -6.54 30.54 7.07
C GLY A 400 -7.49 30.12 8.20
N PHE A 401 -7.45 28.85 8.62
CA PHE A 401 -8.18 28.36 9.77
C PHE A 401 -7.75 29.09 11.06
N ALA A 402 -6.44 29.25 11.29
CA ALA A 402 -5.90 29.97 12.44
C ALA A 402 -6.44 31.40 12.56
N TRP A 403 -6.56 32.11 11.43
CA TRP A 403 -7.05 33.50 11.42
C TRP A 403 -8.58 33.61 11.45
N THR A 404 -9.32 32.53 11.22
CA THR A 404 -10.79 32.54 11.21
C THR A 404 -11.41 31.81 12.39
N CYS A 405 -10.62 31.08 13.22
CA CYS A 405 -11.11 30.35 14.38
C CYS A 405 -11.23 31.18 15.67
N GLY A 406 -11.05 32.51 15.59
CA GLY A 406 -11.01 33.38 16.75
C GLY A 406 -12.38 33.80 17.35
N GLY A 407 -13.48 33.20 16.90
CA GLY A 407 -14.83 33.51 17.38
C GLY A 407 -15.42 34.81 16.82
N PRO A 408 -16.59 35.25 17.30
CA PRO A 408 -17.19 36.49 16.89
C PRO A 408 -16.25 37.72 17.07
N PRO A 409 -16.24 38.71 16.15
CA PRO A 409 -17.21 38.94 15.08
C PRO A 409 -16.98 38.20 13.77
N ILE A 410 -15.97 37.32 13.68
CA ILE A 410 -15.70 36.51 12.48
C ILE A 410 -16.83 35.50 12.29
N HIS A 411 -17.30 35.32 11.06
CA HIS A 411 -18.33 34.31 10.77
C HIS A 411 -17.75 32.91 10.74
N TRP A 412 -18.41 31.93 11.35
CA TRP A 412 -17.98 30.53 11.46
C TRP A 412 -17.70 29.86 10.11
N ILE A 413 -18.34 30.31 9.02
CA ILE A 413 -18.14 29.73 7.68
C ILE A 413 -16.69 29.91 7.19
N GLY A 414 -15.96 30.91 7.69
CA GLY A 414 -14.55 31.12 7.36
C GLY A 414 -13.68 29.93 7.77
N SER A 415 -13.79 29.51 9.01
CA SER A 415 -13.07 28.32 9.51
C SER A 415 -13.49 27.04 8.79
N SER A 416 -14.76 26.92 8.41
CA SER A 416 -15.28 25.78 7.64
C SER A 416 -14.69 25.71 6.21
N ILE A 417 -14.56 26.84 5.51
CA ILE A 417 -13.93 26.88 4.18
C ILE A 417 -12.46 26.45 4.25
N PHE A 418 -11.71 26.96 5.23
CA PHE A 418 -10.32 26.58 5.40
C PHE A 418 -10.15 25.13 5.86
N ALA A 419 -11.07 24.60 6.65
CA ALA A 419 -11.13 23.17 6.97
C ALA A 419 -11.34 22.30 5.71
N ALA A 420 -12.18 22.75 4.76
CA ALA A 420 -12.34 22.05 3.48
C ALA A 420 -11.04 22.07 2.64
N ILE A 421 -10.29 23.17 2.66
CA ILE A 421 -8.98 23.27 1.98
C ILE A 421 -7.97 22.30 2.61
N VAL A 422 -7.95 22.15 3.94
CA VAL A 422 -7.16 21.13 4.64
C VAL A 422 -7.58 19.73 4.18
N GLY A 423 -8.89 19.49 4.01
CA GLY A 423 -9.42 18.24 3.48
C GLY A 423 -8.88 17.91 2.08
N ILE A 424 -8.87 18.89 1.16
CA ILE A 424 -8.28 18.70 -0.18
C ILE A 424 -6.82 18.23 -0.08
N ALA A 425 -6.03 18.87 0.77
CA ALA A 425 -4.63 18.52 0.97
C ALA A 425 -4.46 17.13 1.60
N ASN A 426 -5.21 16.82 2.66
CA ASN A 426 -5.13 15.56 3.38
C ASN A 426 -5.40 14.36 2.45
N TYR A 427 -6.50 14.36 1.70
CA TYR A 427 -6.78 13.32 0.73
C TYR A 427 -5.69 13.20 -0.34
N SER A 428 -5.25 14.34 -0.89
CA SER A 428 -4.26 14.38 -1.97
C SER A 428 -2.89 13.85 -1.53
N ILE A 429 -2.46 14.22 -0.32
CA ILE A 429 -1.20 13.73 0.27
C ILE A 429 -1.28 12.22 0.45
N TYR A 430 -2.35 11.70 1.02
CA TYR A 430 -2.49 10.27 1.25
C TYR A 430 -2.51 9.49 -0.08
N MET A 431 -3.35 9.91 -1.04
CA MET A 431 -3.45 9.26 -2.35
C MET A 431 -2.12 9.25 -3.10
N ALA A 432 -1.47 10.41 -3.24
CA ALA A 432 -0.26 10.53 -4.04
C ALA A 432 0.94 9.82 -3.39
N THR A 433 1.06 9.82 -2.06
CA THR A 433 2.15 9.13 -1.36
C THR A 433 2.04 7.62 -1.49
N ILE A 434 0.85 7.05 -1.34
CA ILE A 434 0.60 5.60 -1.54
C ILE A 434 0.88 5.21 -2.99
N ASP A 435 0.30 5.93 -3.96
CA ASP A 435 0.47 5.62 -5.38
C ASP A 435 1.95 5.70 -5.82
N TYR A 436 2.67 6.70 -5.35
CA TYR A 436 4.10 6.84 -5.61
C TYR A 436 4.91 5.69 -5.00
N MET A 437 4.65 5.31 -3.74
CA MET A 437 5.37 4.23 -3.06
C MET A 437 5.12 2.88 -3.71
N ILE A 438 3.88 2.59 -4.13
CA ILE A 438 3.56 1.35 -4.86
C ILE A 438 4.43 1.24 -6.12
N CYS A 439 4.58 2.33 -6.85
CA CYS A 439 5.34 2.34 -8.09
C CYS A 439 6.85 2.33 -7.87
N ALA A 440 7.35 3.17 -6.94
CA ALA A 440 8.78 3.41 -6.75
C ALA A 440 9.52 2.23 -6.11
N TYR A 441 8.83 1.40 -5.35
CA TYR A 441 9.45 0.30 -4.60
C TYR A 441 9.06 -1.10 -5.10
N GLY A 442 8.17 -1.24 -6.07
CA GLY A 442 7.82 -2.50 -6.76
C GLY A 442 7.63 -3.70 -5.82
N PRO A 443 8.57 -4.67 -5.78
CA PRO A 443 8.46 -5.86 -4.91
C PRO A 443 8.38 -5.53 -3.40
N TYR A 444 8.87 -4.36 -2.99
CA TYR A 444 8.84 -3.87 -1.61
C TYR A 444 7.72 -2.84 -1.36
N SER A 445 6.81 -2.66 -2.33
CA SER A 445 5.72 -1.68 -2.25
C SER A 445 4.85 -1.87 -1.00
N ALA A 446 4.50 -3.11 -0.66
CA ALA A 446 3.72 -3.42 0.53
C ALA A 446 4.43 -2.96 1.82
N SER A 447 5.76 -3.09 1.90
CA SER A 447 6.51 -2.63 3.07
C SER A 447 6.68 -1.10 3.09
N ALA A 448 6.83 -0.46 1.93
CA ALA A 448 6.90 1.00 1.85
C ALA A 448 5.56 1.66 2.22
N THR A 449 4.45 1.14 1.68
CA THR A 449 3.09 1.62 2.00
C THR A 449 2.69 1.28 3.43
N GLY A 450 3.15 0.13 3.95
CA GLY A 450 2.99 -0.25 5.35
C GLY A 450 3.68 0.75 6.28
N GLY A 451 4.93 1.13 6.02
CA GLY A 451 5.61 2.17 6.77
C GLY A 451 4.89 3.52 6.75
N ASN A 452 4.25 3.87 5.61
CA ASN A 452 3.40 5.05 5.52
C ASN A 452 2.13 4.91 6.38
N GLY A 453 1.42 3.79 6.29
CA GLY A 453 0.23 3.51 7.09
C GLY A 453 0.54 3.52 8.58
N TRP A 454 1.62 2.85 9.00
CA TRP A 454 2.07 2.87 10.38
C TRP A 454 2.34 4.30 10.89
N SER A 455 3.09 5.10 10.14
CA SER A 455 3.39 6.49 10.52
C SER A 455 2.11 7.33 10.67
N ARG A 456 1.15 7.13 9.78
CA ARG A 456 -0.11 7.85 9.77
C ARG A 456 -0.94 7.57 11.02
N ASP A 457 -1.20 6.30 11.28
CA ASP A 457 -2.07 5.89 12.38
C ASP A 457 -1.37 6.08 13.74
N PHE A 458 -0.04 5.87 13.79
CA PHE A 458 0.77 6.11 14.99
C PHE A 458 0.81 7.59 15.39
N LEU A 459 1.09 8.50 14.44
CA LEU A 459 1.13 9.93 14.70
C LEU A 459 -0.27 10.47 15.08
N ALA A 460 -1.32 9.99 14.41
CA ALA A 460 -2.69 10.33 14.78
C ALA A 460 -3.00 9.91 16.23
N GLY A 461 -2.61 8.70 16.64
CA GLY A 461 -2.80 8.22 18.01
C GLY A 461 -2.02 9.03 19.05
N VAL A 462 -0.74 9.27 18.78
CA VAL A 462 0.15 10.02 19.71
C VAL A 462 -0.32 11.47 19.86
N LEU A 463 -0.70 12.15 18.77
CA LEU A 463 -1.09 13.56 18.81
C LEU A 463 -2.53 13.79 19.30
N THR A 464 -3.38 12.77 19.32
CA THR A 464 -4.72 12.84 19.91
C THR A 464 -4.67 13.14 21.41
N VAL A 465 -3.70 12.58 22.15
CA VAL A 465 -3.59 12.77 23.61
C VAL A 465 -3.30 14.24 23.97
N PRO A 466 -2.26 14.89 23.44
CA PRO A 466 -1.94 16.26 23.77
C PRO A 466 -2.82 17.29 23.04
N ALA A 467 -3.73 16.90 22.16
CA ALA A 467 -4.48 17.82 21.29
C ALA A 467 -5.21 18.93 22.09
N THR A 468 -5.99 18.58 23.11
CA THR A 468 -6.70 19.61 23.89
C THR A 468 -5.77 20.50 24.70
N PRO A 469 -4.79 19.98 25.51
CA PRO A 469 -3.81 20.83 26.15
C PRO A 469 -3.01 21.71 25.18
N TYR A 470 -2.73 21.20 24.00
CA TYR A 470 -2.04 21.95 22.95
C TYR A 470 -2.84 23.18 22.52
N PHE A 471 -4.15 23.02 22.24
CA PHE A 471 -5.01 24.12 21.83
C PHE A 471 -5.45 25.05 22.98
N THR A 472 -5.35 24.63 24.24
CA THR A 472 -5.79 25.45 25.39
C THR A 472 -4.63 26.21 26.08
N ASN A 473 -3.40 25.67 26.04
CA ASN A 473 -2.29 26.19 26.85
C ASN A 473 -1.28 27.02 26.05
N ILE A 474 -1.31 26.98 24.73
CA ILE A 474 -0.37 27.71 23.87
C ILE A 474 -0.97 29.08 23.52
N GLY A 475 -0.21 30.17 23.67
CA GLY A 475 -0.55 31.48 23.10
C GLY A 475 -1.48 32.36 23.93
N GLY A 476 -1.76 32.06 25.18
CA GLY A 476 -2.53 32.94 26.06
C GLY A 476 -3.95 33.21 25.54
N GLN A 477 -4.33 34.46 25.30
CA GLN A 477 -5.69 34.82 24.83
C GLN A 477 -5.99 34.37 23.39
N LYS A 478 -4.97 34.16 22.57
CA LYS A 478 -5.10 33.71 21.17
C LYS A 478 -4.70 32.25 20.97
N HIS A 479 -4.89 31.42 21.99
CA HIS A 479 -4.41 30.05 22.05
C HIS A 479 -4.78 29.21 20.81
N LEU A 480 -6.01 29.31 20.29
CA LEU A 480 -6.43 28.56 19.09
C LEU A 480 -5.72 29.04 17.83
N GLN A 481 -5.52 30.38 17.69
CA GLN A 481 -4.83 30.96 16.55
C GLN A 481 -3.35 30.60 16.53
N ASP A 482 -2.67 30.76 17.67
CA ASP A 482 -1.24 30.51 17.80
C ASP A 482 -0.93 29.01 17.63
N ALA A 483 -1.72 28.13 18.25
CA ALA A 483 -1.61 26.69 18.08
C ALA A 483 -1.78 26.28 16.62
N SER A 484 -2.81 26.77 15.94
CA SER A 484 -3.05 26.45 14.51
C SER A 484 -1.95 27.01 13.60
N THR A 485 -1.39 28.19 13.94
CA THR A 485 -0.26 28.79 13.20
C THR A 485 1.00 27.94 13.31
N ILE A 486 1.31 27.39 14.49
CA ILE A 486 2.45 26.47 14.66
C ILE A 486 2.30 25.24 13.78
N LEU A 487 1.09 24.64 13.73
CA LEU A 487 0.81 23.50 12.85
C LEU A 487 0.97 23.86 11.37
N ALA A 488 0.56 25.08 10.98
CA ALA A 488 0.77 25.59 9.62
C ALA A 488 2.26 25.71 9.26
N CYS A 489 3.09 26.23 10.18
CA CYS A 489 4.54 26.31 9.97
C CYS A 489 5.19 24.94 9.83
N ILE A 490 4.80 23.96 10.67
CA ILE A 490 5.31 22.58 10.57
C ILE A 490 4.91 21.98 9.22
N SER A 491 3.65 22.13 8.82
CA SER A 491 3.17 21.61 7.54
C SER A 491 3.88 22.23 6.33
N PHE A 492 4.21 23.52 6.41
CA PHE A 492 4.97 24.21 5.36
C PHE A 492 6.35 23.57 5.14
N VAL A 493 7.07 23.26 6.22
CA VAL A 493 8.37 22.58 6.14
C VAL A 493 8.23 21.19 5.52
N LEU A 494 7.22 20.41 5.93
CA LEU A 494 6.98 19.07 5.39
C LEU A 494 6.57 19.10 3.90
N VAL A 495 5.82 20.09 3.47
CA VAL A 495 5.41 20.24 2.06
C VAL A 495 6.61 20.54 1.15
N ILE A 496 7.65 21.25 1.62
CA ILE A 496 8.87 21.48 0.83
C ILE A 496 9.50 20.16 0.38
N ALA A 497 9.43 19.12 1.21
CA ALA A 497 9.98 17.80 0.88
C ALA A 497 9.33 17.17 -0.38
N VAL A 498 8.05 17.45 -0.65
CA VAL A 498 7.36 16.97 -1.87
C VAL A 498 8.02 17.53 -3.13
N TYR A 499 8.34 18.83 -3.12
CA TYR A 499 9.02 19.49 -4.24
C TYR A 499 10.43 18.93 -4.44
N VAL A 500 11.16 18.69 -3.35
CA VAL A 500 12.50 18.08 -3.41
C VAL A 500 12.41 16.67 -4.02
N ILE A 501 11.44 15.85 -3.61
CA ILE A 501 11.23 14.51 -4.15
C ILE A 501 10.82 14.57 -5.62
N TYR A 502 9.93 15.49 -6.00
CA TYR A 502 9.51 15.64 -7.39
C TYR A 502 10.68 15.95 -8.33
N TRP A 503 11.59 16.86 -7.94
CA TRP A 503 12.72 17.25 -8.78
C TRP A 503 13.95 16.37 -8.63
N LYS A 504 14.18 15.78 -7.47
CA LYS A 504 15.37 14.96 -7.15
C LYS A 504 15.08 13.49 -6.97
N GLY A 505 13.85 13.06 -7.22
CA GLY A 505 13.39 11.67 -7.08
C GLY A 505 14.29 10.63 -7.74
N PRO A 506 14.67 10.79 -9.03
CA PRO A 506 15.59 9.86 -9.70
C PRO A 506 16.93 9.71 -8.98
N VAL A 507 17.49 10.80 -8.43
CA VAL A 507 18.75 10.76 -7.68
C VAL A 507 18.58 10.06 -6.34
N LEU A 508 17.46 10.31 -5.65
CA LEU A 508 17.17 9.69 -4.36
C LEU A 508 16.94 8.18 -4.53
N ARG A 509 16.20 7.74 -5.56
CA ARG A 509 16.00 6.32 -5.86
C ARG A 509 17.29 5.60 -6.21
N LYS A 510 18.20 6.25 -6.95
CA LYS A 510 19.53 5.67 -7.26
C LYS A 510 20.40 5.43 -6.02
N ARG A 511 20.11 6.10 -4.91
CA ARG A 511 20.82 5.88 -3.62
C ARG A 511 20.10 4.86 -2.73
N SER A 512 18.87 4.47 -3.06
CA SER A 512 18.08 3.52 -2.30
C SER A 512 18.40 2.08 -2.70
N PRO A 513 18.86 1.21 -1.78
CA PRO A 513 19.11 -0.19 -2.09
C PRO A 513 17.82 -0.95 -2.44
N PHE A 514 16.67 -0.55 -1.91
CA PHE A 514 15.38 -1.19 -2.20
C PHE A 514 14.82 -0.79 -3.57
N ALA A 515 15.03 0.45 -4.02
CA ALA A 515 14.59 0.90 -5.34
C ALA A 515 15.51 0.41 -6.48
N GLN A 516 16.80 0.18 -6.23
CA GLN A 516 17.76 -0.33 -7.21
C GLN A 516 17.44 -1.75 -7.71
N HIS A 517 16.89 -2.61 -6.84
CA HIS A 517 16.43 -3.95 -7.23
C HIS A 517 15.37 -3.91 -8.34
N LEU A 518 14.55 -2.86 -8.38
CA LEU A 518 13.55 -2.67 -9.43
C LEU A 518 14.19 -2.32 -10.77
N ALA A 519 15.20 -1.45 -10.76
CA ALA A 519 15.91 -1.02 -11.97
C ALA A 519 16.69 -2.19 -12.61
N SER A 520 17.34 -3.04 -11.81
CA SER A 520 18.04 -4.23 -12.30
C SER A 520 17.08 -5.28 -12.88
N ALA A 521 15.97 -5.57 -12.22
CA ALA A 521 14.96 -6.50 -12.71
C ALA A 521 14.31 -6.00 -14.02
N ARG A 522 14.09 -4.69 -14.16
CA ARG A 522 13.57 -4.08 -15.38
C ARG A 522 14.58 -4.15 -16.52
N ASN A 523 15.85 -3.86 -16.24
CA ASN A 523 16.93 -3.95 -17.25
C ASN A 523 17.16 -5.39 -17.72
N GLU A 524 17.06 -6.38 -16.84
CA GLU A 524 17.10 -7.79 -17.21
C GLU A 524 15.92 -8.19 -18.10
N SER A 525 14.71 -7.73 -17.81
CA SER A 525 13.53 -8.00 -18.63
C SER A 525 13.60 -7.31 -19.99
N THR A 526 14.14 -6.10 -20.06
CA THR A 526 14.34 -5.35 -21.30
C THR A 526 15.48 -5.97 -22.11
N GLY A 527 16.58 -6.38 -21.47
CA GLY A 527 17.69 -7.08 -22.12
C GLY A 527 17.27 -8.44 -22.69
N ARG A 528 16.45 -9.21 -21.98
CA ARG A 528 15.85 -10.45 -22.49
C ARG A 528 14.89 -10.20 -23.66
N ARG A 529 14.10 -9.12 -23.65
CA ARG A 529 13.27 -8.74 -24.81
C ARG A 529 14.11 -8.36 -26.03
N ALA A 530 15.18 -7.59 -25.85
CA ALA A 530 16.08 -7.21 -26.93
C ALA A 530 16.83 -8.41 -27.54
N SER A 531 17.18 -9.42 -26.75
CA SER A 531 17.81 -10.66 -27.22
C SER A 531 16.84 -11.63 -27.91
N LEU A 532 15.54 -11.55 -27.61
CA LEU A 532 14.49 -12.39 -28.23
C LEU A 532 13.95 -11.80 -29.55
N PHE A 533 14.17 -10.51 -29.81
CA PHE A 533 13.75 -9.82 -31.03
C PHE A 533 14.93 -8.99 -31.60
N PRO A 534 15.85 -9.61 -32.38
CA PRO A 534 16.78 -8.82 -33.16
C PRO A 534 15.96 -8.03 -34.17
N GLY A 535 15.96 -6.70 -34.03
CA GLY A 535 15.27 -5.79 -34.95
C GLY A 535 15.79 -6.00 -36.40
N PRO A 536 14.98 -5.64 -37.42
CA PRO A 536 15.41 -5.74 -38.83
C PRO A 536 16.67 -4.91 -39.02
N GLY A 537 17.73 -5.58 -39.48
CA GLY A 537 19.06 -5.02 -39.63
C GLY A 537 19.06 -3.76 -40.50
N TYR A 538 19.44 -2.64 -39.93
CA TYR A 538 19.96 -1.50 -40.70
C TYR A 538 21.38 -1.83 -41.11
N GLY A 539 21.61 -1.75 -42.41
CA GLY A 539 22.85 -2.12 -43.07
C GLY A 539 24.08 -1.47 -42.46
N SER A 540 25.08 -2.28 -42.25
CA SER A 540 26.41 -1.91 -41.81
C SER A 540 27.10 -1.03 -42.86
N HIS A 541 27.48 0.19 -42.49
CA HIS A 541 28.59 0.89 -43.16
C HIS A 541 29.92 0.46 -42.52
N PRO A 542 30.95 0.11 -43.29
CA PRO A 542 32.24 -0.28 -42.78
C PRO A 542 33.14 0.92 -42.55
N GLY A 543 33.72 1.05 -41.40
CA GLY A 543 34.85 1.97 -41.19
C GLY A 543 34.98 2.56 -39.81
N SER A 544 35.65 1.87 -38.89
CA SER A 544 36.81 2.39 -38.16
C SER A 544 37.34 1.36 -37.17
N ARG A 545 38.61 1.04 -37.34
CA ARG A 545 39.40 0.20 -36.41
C ARG A 545 39.72 1.00 -35.15
N GLY A 546 39.58 0.36 -33.98
CA GLY A 546 40.09 0.90 -32.74
C GLY A 546 39.94 -0.12 -31.61
N ALA A 547 41.05 -0.74 -31.26
CA ALA A 547 41.19 -1.80 -30.28
C ALA A 547 40.93 -1.30 -28.84
N SER A 548 40.27 -2.16 -28.04
CA SER A 548 40.77 -2.47 -26.71
C SER A 548 40.05 -3.70 -26.15
N ARG A 549 40.86 -4.74 -25.98
CA ARG A 549 40.55 -5.94 -25.19
C ARG A 549 40.47 -5.55 -23.71
N MET A 550 39.38 -5.85 -23.03
CA MET A 550 39.42 -6.14 -21.62
C MET A 550 38.45 -7.26 -21.27
N GLY A 551 38.99 -8.29 -20.64
CA GLY A 551 38.37 -9.57 -20.43
C GLY A 551 37.23 -9.52 -19.42
N SER A 552 36.16 -10.22 -19.74
CA SER A 552 35.11 -10.59 -18.82
C SER A 552 35.55 -11.80 -17.99
N ARG A 553 35.82 -11.60 -16.71
CA ARG A 553 35.86 -12.69 -15.72
C ARG A 553 34.42 -13.04 -15.34
N SER A 554 34.01 -14.23 -15.75
CA SER A 554 32.81 -14.89 -15.22
C SER A 554 33.05 -15.28 -13.76
N VAL A 555 32.32 -14.66 -12.84
CA VAL A 555 32.22 -15.12 -11.48
C VAL A 555 30.97 -16.00 -11.39
N SER A 556 31.18 -17.30 -11.27
CA SER A 556 30.12 -18.24 -10.92
C SER A 556 29.74 -18.07 -9.46
N TYR A 557 28.52 -17.62 -9.19
CA TYR A 557 27.92 -17.70 -7.87
C TYR A 557 27.05 -18.96 -7.79
N THR A 558 27.52 -19.92 -7.00
CA THR A 558 26.73 -21.05 -6.55
C THR A 558 25.71 -20.61 -5.52
N GLY A 559 24.46 -20.96 -5.77
CA GLY A 559 23.42 -21.36 -4.84
C GLY A 559 23.05 -20.46 -3.68
N GLY A 560 22.00 -19.68 -3.87
CA GLY A 560 21.16 -19.17 -2.82
C GLY A 560 19.77 -18.95 -3.39
N LYS A 561 18.87 -19.92 -3.21
CA LYS A 561 17.47 -19.81 -3.57
C LYS A 561 16.82 -18.74 -2.69
N GLY A 562 16.58 -17.55 -3.24
CA GLY A 562 15.69 -16.53 -2.71
C GLY A 562 14.45 -16.48 -3.58
N GLN A 563 13.36 -17.06 -3.10
CA GLN A 563 12.04 -16.96 -3.70
C GLN A 563 11.46 -15.57 -3.46
N GLY A 564 10.77 -15.06 -4.49
CA GLY A 564 9.83 -13.97 -4.33
C GLY A 564 9.96 -12.87 -5.37
N GLY A 565 9.38 -13.05 -6.51
CA GLY A 565 9.24 -12.05 -7.56
C GLY A 565 9.16 -12.76 -8.91
N GLY A 566 7.97 -13.32 -9.22
CA GLY A 566 7.75 -14.08 -10.45
C GLY A 566 8.02 -13.24 -11.67
N ALA A 567 9.14 -13.50 -12.34
CA ALA A 567 9.27 -13.15 -13.74
C ALA A 567 8.15 -13.89 -14.49
N MET A 568 7.36 -13.17 -15.29
CA MET A 568 6.37 -13.78 -16.19
C MET A 568 7.01 -14.94 -16.92
N GLY A 569 6.53 -16.18 -16.71
CA GLY A 569 6.99 -17.36 -17.46
C GLY A 569 6.71 -17.19 -18.96
N ALA A 570 7.47 -17.88 -19.80
CA ALA A 570 7.35 -17.77 -21.26
C ALA A 570 5.91 -17.94 -21.78
N LYS A 571 5.12 -18.81 -21.16
CA LYS A 571 3.68 -19.02 -21.47
C LYS A 571 2.81 -17.81 -21.17
N GLN A 572 3.09 -17.07 -20.11
CA GLN A 572 2.35 -15.85 -19.76
C GLN A 572 2.66 -14.72 -20.74
N GLN A 573 3.90 -14.65 -21.21
CA GLN A 573 4.30 -13.72 -22.26
C GLN A 573 3.60 -14.01 -23.60
N ASP A 574 3.46 -15.29 -23.96
CA ASP A 574 2.75 -15.71 -25.16
C ASP A 574 1.24 -15.45 -25.07
N TYR A 575 0.62 -15.66 -23.92
CA TYR A 575 -0.78 -15.35 -23.70
C TYR A 575 -1.05 -13.85 -23.81
N VAL A 576 -0.26 -13.02 -23.13
CA VAL A 576 -0.36 -11.55 -23.21
C VAL A 576 -0.13 -11.06 -24.64
N ARG A 577 0.81 -11.68 -25.37
CA ARG A 577 1.06 -11.35 -26.77
C ARG A 577 -0.13 -11.65 -27.67
N ARG A 578 -0.75 -12.83 -27.56
CA ARG A 578 -1.95 -13.20 -28.34
C ARG A 578 -3.12 -12.25 -28.05
N LYS A 579 -3.35 -11.91 -26.77
CA LYS A 579 -4.37 -10.94 -26.38
C LYS A 579 -4.11 -9.54 -26.93
N LEU A 580 -2.87 -9.09 -26.94
CA LEU A 580 -2.47 -7.82 -27.56
C LEU A 580 -2.65 -7.83 -29.09
N GLU A 581 -2.37 -8.97 -29.74
CA GLU A 581 -2.60 -9.14 -31.18
C GLU A 581 -4.12 -9.17 -31.50
N GLU A 582 -4.96 -9.78 -30.66
CA GLU A 582 -6.42 -9.75 -30.78
C GLU A 582 -6.96 -8.32 -30.63
N VAL A 583 -6.55 -7.60 -29.60
CA VAL A 583 -6.98 -6.20 -29.35
C VAL A 583 -6.54 -5.30 -30.51
N ASN A 584 -5.31 -5.46 -31.02
CA ASN A 584 -4.82 -4.70 -32.15
C ASN A 584 -5.53 -5.05 -33.47
N LYS A 585 -6.06 -6.28 -33.64
CA LYS A 585 -6.91 -6.66 -34.78
C LYS A 585 -8.29 -6.04 -34.67
N GLU A 586 -8.88 -6.04 -33.48
CA GLU A 586 -10.16 -5.36 -33.22
C GLU A 586 -10.05 -3.84 -33.47
N GLU A 587 -8.97 -3.19 -33.05
CA GLU A 587 -8.73 -1.76 -33.31
C GLU A 587 -8.49 -1.46 -34.80
N ARG A 588 -7.99 -2.40 -35.58
CA ARG A 588 -7.81 -2.26 -37.04
C ARG A 588 -9.05 -2.62 -37.86
N GLY A 589 -10.14 -3.09 -37.23
CA GLY A 589 -11.37 -3.41 -37.92
C GLY A 589 -11.29 -4.67 -38.80
N GLU A 590 -10.28 -5.53 -38.61
CA GLU A 590 -10.16 -6.80 -39.30
C GLU A 590 -11.11 -7.83 -38.63
N LYS A 591 -12.18 -8.21 -39.34
CA LYS A 591 -13.09 -9.26 -38.91
C LYS A 591 -12.35 -10.61 -38.94
N THR A 592 -12.33 -11.29 -37.82
CA THR A 592 -11.97 -12.70 -37.76
C THR A 592 -13.07 -13.52 -38.45
N GLU A 593 -12.73 -14.17 -39.55
CA GLU A 593 -13.52 -15.30 -40.10
C GLU A 593 -13.40 -16.52 -39.19
#